data_e9299e3ecd7a219c4d9107a074fa7ab3
#
_entry.id   e9299e3ecd7a219c4d9107a074fa7ab3
#
_cell.length_a   1.000
_cell.length_b   1.000
_cell.length_c   1.000
_cell.angle_alpha   90.00
_cell.angle_beta   90.00
_cell.angle_gamma   90.00
#
_symmetry.space_group_name_H-M   'P 1'
#
loop_
_entity.id
_entity.type
_entity.pdbx_description
1 polymer ?
#
loop_
_entity_poly.entity_id
_entity_poly.type
_entity_poly.pdbx_seq_one_letter_code
_entity_poly.pdbx_strand_id
1 'polypeptide(L)'
;PAYIRIDTIALKNSWQGENSLSSDVRDAWVYVDDQLQGAFELPCRIPVSQTGNHNIKVGAGIWVNSLATLRSPYVFYEFASSDFELTEGQETILNPLVSYRNNIHFAYQAGFESATGNTLEPTTKSDTIGSITNNPLLVCEGQGSFQVKLARDEGFIEFQQTESMALPKAGAYVYLELNYLSSHPLAIGVRSNYPAAG
;
A
#
# COMPACT_ATOMS: atom_id res chain seq x y z
N PRO A 1 -17.93 25.99 13.95
CA PRO A 1 -17.71 24.98 12.91
C PRO A 1 -18.25 23.61 13.33
N ALA A 2 -18.57 22.78 12.35
CA ALA A 2 -18.73 21.35 12.54
C ALA A 2 -17.34 20.65 12.53
N TYR A 3 -17.29 19.42 12.95
CA TYR A 3 -16.04 18.65 12.96
C TYR A 3 -16.21 17.30 12.27
N ILE A 4 -15.22 16.91 11.49
CA ILE A 4 -15.10 15.58 10.91
C ILE A 4 -13.96 14.84 11.62
N ARG A 5 -14.22 13.60 12.06
CA ARG A 5 -13.22 12.73 12.64
C ARG A 5 -13.03 11.49 11.77
N ILE A 6 -11.78 11.17 11.49
CA ILE A 6 -11.37 9.97 10.76
C ILE A 6 -10.25 9.32 11.55
N ASP A 7 -10.51 8.13 12.08
CA ASP A 7 -9.49 7.39 12.84
C ASP A 7 -8.61 6.55 11.91
N THR A 8 -9.24 5.87 10.93
CA THR A 8 -8.56 5.01 9.97
C THR A 8 -9.30 5.04 8.63
N ILE A 9 -8.61 4.65 7.56
CA ILE A 9 -9.22 4.36 6.26
C ILE A 9 -8.95 2.87 5.99
N ALA A 10 -10.01 2.09 5.78
CA ALA A 10 -9.88 0.67 5.53
C ALA A 10 -9.95 0.35 4.04
N LEU A 11 -9.24 -0.70 3.63
CA LEU A 11 -9.33 -1.26 2.28
C LEU A 11 -10.45 -2.30 2.26
N LYS A 12 -11.37 -2.14 1.32
CA LYS A 12 -12.38 -3.15 1.02
C LYS A 12 -11.77 -4.17 0.06
N ASN A 13 -11.83 -5.44 0.44
CA ASN A 13 -11.43 -6.50 -0.47
C ASN A 13 -12.45 -6.59 -1.63
N SER A 14 -12.14 -5.96 -2.73
CA SER A 14 -12.98 -5.91 -3.93
C SER A 14 -12.33 -6.53 -5.15
N TRP A 15 -11.05 -6.92 -5.06
CA TRP A 15 -10.32 -7.49 -6.17
C TRP A 15 -10.41 -9.02 -6.16
N GLN A 16 -10.79 -9.62 -7.30
CA GLN A 16 -10.80 -11.09 -7.43
C GLN A 16 -9.36 -11.63 -7.37
N GLY A 17 -9.08 -12.42 -6.33
CA GLY A 17 -7.78 -13.06 -6.12
C GLY A 17 -6.85 -12.33 -5.15
N GLU A 18 -7.21 -11.15 -4.67
CA GLU A 18 -6.46 -10.50 -3.61
C GLU A 18 -7.03 -10.85 -2.22
N ASN A 19 -6.19 -11.44 -1.37
CA ASN A 19 -6.55 -11.78 0.00
C ASN A 19 -5.97 -10.79 1.01
N SER A 20 -5.12 -9.85 0.55
CA SER A 20 -4.50 -8.85 1.41
C SER A 20 -5.43 -7.66 1.64
N LEU A 21 -5.66 -7.32 2.90
CA LEU A 21 -6.30 -6.09 3.35
C LEU A 21 -5.27 -5.12 3.97
N SER A 22 -4.01 -5.49 3.94
CA SER A 22 -2.91 -4.66 4.42
C SER A 22 -2.77 -3.41 3.56
N SER A 23 -2.60 -2.27 4.20
CA SER A 23 -2.35 -1.00 3.53
C SER A 23 -1.56 -0.08 4.45
N ASP A 24 -0.66 0.72 3.89
CA ASP A 24 0.07 1.75 4.64
C ASP A 24 -0.55 3.13 4.38
N VAL A 25 -1.87 3.24 4.60
CA VAL A 25 -2.59 4.51 4.51
C VAL A 25 -2.24 5.37 5.72
N ARG A 26 -1.65 6.54 5.46
CA ARG A 26 -1.16 7.45 6.49
C ARG A 26 -1.98 8.73 6.61
N ASP A 27 -2.59 9.14 5.50
CA ASP A 27 -3.30 10.42 5.42
C ASP A 27 -4.72 10.27 4.88
N ALA A 28 -5.61 11.15 5.34
CA ALA A 28 -6.91 11.39 4.75
C ALA A 28 -6.88 12.67 3.90
N TRP A 29 -7.14 12.54 2.60
CA TRP A 29 -7.38 13.66 1.70
C TRP A 29 -8.89 13.93 1.66
N VAL A 30 -9.30 15.01 2.33
CA VAL A 30 -10.72 15.26 2.59
C VAL A 30 -11.24 16.37 1.70
N TYR A 31 -12.36 16.10 1.04
CA TYR A 31 -13.11 17.05 0.22
C TYR A 31 -14.53 17.17 0.76
N VAL A 32 -15.05 18.38 0.80
CA VAL A 32 -16.46 18.68 1.07
C VAL A 32 -17.03 19.35 -0.18
N ASP A 33 -18.05 18.77 -0.77
CA ASP A 33 -18.65 19.21 -2.05
C ASP A 33 -17.60 19.47 -3.15
N ASP A 34 -16.71 18.50 -3.34
CA ASP A 34 -15.57 18.54 -4.27
C ASP A 34 -14.49 19.59 -3.97
N GLN A 35 -14.60 20.32 -2.87
CA GLN A 35 -13.58 21.30 -2.44
C GLN A 35 -12.62 20.67 -1.43
N LEU A 36 -11.33 20.65 -1.77
CA LEU A 36 -10.28 20.12 -0.92
C LEU A 36 -10.19 20.92 0.39
N GLN A 37 -10.38 20.25 1.53
CA GLN A 37 -10.16 20.80 2.86
C GLN A 37 -8.70 20.66 3.31
N GLY A 38 -8.03 19.60 2.85
CA GLY A 38 -6.62 19.34 3.16
C GLY A 38 -6.26 17.87 3.12
N ALA A 39 -4.98 17.60 3.41
CA ALA A 39 -4.45 16.28 3.68
C ALA A 39 -4.06 16.21 5.16
N PHE A 40 -4.62 15.26 5.88
CA PHE A 40 -4.50 15.17 7.34
C PHE A 40 -3.96 13.81 7.73
N GLU A 41 -2.94 13.80 8.58
CA GLU A 41 -2.38 12.54 9.10
C GLU A 41 -3.38 11.86 10.03
N LEU A 42 -3.55 10.55 9.86
CA LEU A 42 -4.48 9.75 10.65
C LEU A 42 -3.89 9.36 12.01
N PRO A 43 -4.69 9.34 13.09
CA PRO A 43 -6.08 9.76 13.17
C PRO A 43 -6.21 11.30 13.15
N CYS A 44 -7.28 11.83 12.55
CA CYS A 44 -7.46 13.26 12.43
C CYS A 44 -8.85 13.75 12.87
N ARG A 45 -8.90 15.04 13.29
CA ARG A 45 -10.11 15.79 13.60
C ARG A 45 -10.03 17.14 12.90
N ILE A 46 -10.96 17.37 11.97
CA ILE A 46 -10.92 18.47 11.01
C ILE A 46 -12.07 19.43 11.30
N PRO A 47 -11.81 20.71 11.56
CA PRO A 47 -12.87 21.70 11.60
C PRO A 47 -13.33 22.02 10.17
N VAL A 48 -14.64 22.03 9.94
CA VAL A 48 -15.26 22.45 8.68
C VAL A 48 -16.25 23.59 8.94
N SER A 49 -16.29 24.55 8.04
CA SER A 49 -17.19 25.72 8.18
C SER A 49 -18.61 25.43 7.71
N GLN A 50 -18.77 24.42 6.87
CA GLN A 50 -20.05 23.99 6.31
C GLN A 50 -20.92 23.33 7.39
N THR A 51 -22.22 23.55 7.30
CA THR A 51 -23.26 22.90 8.12
C THR A 51 -24.44 22.52 7.23
N GLY A 52 -25.17 21.45 7.58
CA GLY A 52 -26.21 20.86 6.77
C GLY A 52 -25.71 19.63 6.03
N ASN A 53 -26.44 19.22 5.00
CA ASN A 53 -26.13 18.01 4.24
C ASN A 53 -25.09 18.31 3.17
N HIS A 54 -23.94 17.64 3.25
CA HIS A 54 -22.81 17.81 2.35
C HIS A 54 -22.25 16.48 1.89
N ASN A 55 -21.76 16.42 0.64
CA ASN A 55 -21.02 15.27 0.15
C ASN A 55 -19.57 15.33 0.65
N ILE A 56 -19.14 14.29 1.36
CA ILE A 56 -17.78 14.17 1.83
C ILE A 56 -17.08 13.06 1.08
N LYS A 57 -15.95 13.41 0.43
CA LYS A 57 -15.06 12.45 -0.23
C LYS A 57 -13.76 12.34 0.56
N VAL A 58 -13.31 11.11 0.75
CA VAL A 58 -12.05 10.82 1.44
C VAL A 58 -11.19 9.94 0.55
N GLY A 59 -10.00 10.45 0.22
CA GLY A 59 -8.96 9.71 -0.48
C GLY A 59 -7.93 9.17 0.51
N ALA A 60 -7.54 7.92 0.32
CA ALA A 60 -6.44 7.32 1.09
C ALA A 60 -5.10 7.89 0.63
N GLY A 61 -4.36 8.48 1.53
CA GLY A 61 -3.06 9.07 1.28
C GLY A 61 -1.91 8.18 1.76
N ILE A 62 -0.84 8.20 1.01
CA ILE A 62 0.40 7.47 1.29
C ILE A 62 1.59 8.44 1.36
N TRP A 63 2.64 7.99 2.04
CA TRP A 63 3.95 8.62 1.93
C TRP A 63 4.71 8.00 0.75
N VAL A 64 4.91 8.79 -0.29
CA VAL A 64 5.60 8.31 -1.50
C VAL A 64 7.04 7.92 -1.14
N ASN A 65 7.42 6.69 -1.45
CA ASN A 65 8.72 6.11 -1.07
C ASN A 65 9.04 6.21 0.44
N SER A 66 8.02 6.11 1.29
CA SER A 66 8.12 6.26 2.75
C SER A 66 8.65 7.63 3.22
N LEU A 67 8.56 8.66 2.40
CA LEU A 67 8.98 10.01 2.73
C LEU A 67 7.79 10.84 3.23
N ALA A 68 7.75 11.16 4.53
CA ALA A 68 6.68 11.95 5.15
C ALA A 68 6.47 13.35 4.52
N THR A 69 7.46 13.87 3.82
CA THR A 69 7.40 15.14 3.10
C THR A 69 6.77 15.03 1.71
N LEU A 70 6.62 13.82 1.19
CA LEU A 70 6.03 13.55 -0.12
C LEU A 70 4.72 12.78 0.07
N ARG A 71 3.63 13.51 0.24
CA ARG A 71 2.30 12.96 0.46
C ARG A 71 1.47 13.03 -0.82
N SER A 72 0.74 11.96 -1.12
CA SER A 72 -0.15 11.90 -2.28
C SER A 72 -1.34 10.98 -1.99
N PRO A 73 -2.53 11.24 -2.57
CA PRO A 73 -3.56 10.22 -2.65
C PRO A 73 -3.00 9.01 -3.39
N TYR A 74 -3.30 7.81 -2.90
CA TYR A 74 -2.90 6.60 -3.60
C TYR A 74 -3.71 6.46 -4.90
N VAL A 75 -3.01 6.56 -6.01
CA VAL A 75 -3.63 6.70 -7.34
C VAL A 75 -4.44 5.49 -7.78
N PHE A 76 -4.20 4.33 -7.17
CA PHE A 76 -4.90 3.09 -7.52
C PHE A 76 -6.17 2.84 -6.69
N TYR A 77 -6.45 3.64 -5.66
CA TYR A 77 -7.70 3.55 -4.91
C TYR A 77 -8.77 4.50 -5.44
N GLU A 78 -10.02 4.04 -5.34
CA GLU A 78 -11.18 4.92 -5.46
C GLU A 78 -11.35 5.73 -4.18
N PHE A 79 -11.90 6.94 -4.29
CA PHE A 79 -12.26 7.73 -3.13
C PHE A 79 -13.53 7.13 -2.48
N ALA A 80 -13.55 7.06 -1.16
CA ALA A 80 -14.78 6.86 -0.42
C ALA A 80 -15.62 8.15 -0.50
N SER A 81 -16.92 8.03 -0.84
CA SER A 81 -17.81 9.19 -0.96
C SER A 81 -19.17 8.87 -0.36
N SER A 82 -19.68 9.77 0.49
CA SER A 82 -21.01 9.66 1.08
C SER A 82 -21.50 11.03 1.54
N ASP A 83 -22.82 11.16 1.68
CA ASP A 83 -23.47 12.36 2.19
C ASP A 83 -23.61 12.28 3.72
N PHE A 84 -23.33 13.38 4.38
CA PHE A 84 -23.38 13.51 5.83
C PHE A 84 -24.05 14.83 6.23
N GLU A 85 -24.83 14.78 7.31
CA GLU A 85 -25.38 15.96 7.97
C GLU A 85 -24.31 16.52 8.94
N LEU A 86 -23.81 17.70 8.62
CA LEU A 86 -22.82 18.40 9.45
C LEU A 86 -23.53 19.39 10.39
N THR A 87 -23.43 19.19 11.70
CA THR A 87 -24.06 20.03 12.71
C THR A 87 -23.02 20.89 13.41
N GLU A 88 -23.32 22.18 13.57
CA GLU A 88 -22.43 23.11 14.26
C GLU A 88 -22.11 22.66 15.68
N GLY A 89 -20.82 22.70 16.01
CA GLY A 89 -20.31 22.29 17.31
C GLY A 89 -20.24 20.77 17.54
N GLN A 90 -20.76 19.97 16.61
CA GLN A 90 -20.76 18.51 16.72
C GLN A 90 -19.68 17.85 15.87
N GLU A 91 -19.38 16.61 16.23
CA GLU A 91 -18.41 15.76 15.53
C GLU A 91 -19.13 14.65 14.76
N THR A 92 -18.82 14.55 13.47
CA THR A 92 -19.26 13.47 12.58
C THR A 92 -18.10 12.49 12.38
N ILE A 93 -18.27 11.24 12.83
CA ILE A 93 -17.25 10.20 12.70
C ILE A 93 -17.43 9.50 11.36
N LEU A 94 -16.37 9.48 10.56
CA LEU A 94 -16.32 8.78 9.28
C LEU A 94 -15.47 7.51 9.40
N ASN A 95 -15.93 6.44 8.75
CA ASN A 95 -15.18 5.18 8.61
C ASN A 95 -15.03 4.87 7.10
N PRO A 96 -14.14 5.59 6.40
CA PRO A 96 -14.02 5.45 4.95
C PRO A 96 -13.55 4.06 4.56
N LEU A 97 -14.20 3.50 3.52
CA LEU A 97 -13.81 2.25 2.87
C LEU A 97 -13.39 2.57 1.44
N VAL A 98 -12.13 2.36 1.13
CA VAL A 98 -11.58 2.51 -0.22
C VAL A 98 -11.42 1.16 -0.89
N SER A 99 -11.39 1.14 -2.21
CA SER A 99 -11.16 -0.06 -3.01
C SER A 99 -10.22 0.25 -4.16
N TYR A 100 -9.55 -0.76 -4.68
CA TYR A 100 -8.79 -0.60 -5.91
C TYR A 100 -9.72 -0.23 -7.08
N ARG A 101 -9.21 0.61 -7.97
CA ARG A 101 -9.89 0.96 -9.22
C ARG A 101 -10.02 -0.26 -10.12
N ASN A 102 -11.11 -0.36 -10.87
CA ASN A 102 -11.39 -1.50 -11.73
C ASN A 102 -10.42 -1.67 -12.92
N ASN A 103 -9.67 -0.62 -13.25
CA ASN A 103 -8.76 -0.58 -14.41
C ASN A 103 -7.28 -0.80 -14.04
N ILE A 104 -6.98 -1.22 -12.83
CA ILE A 104 -5.61 -1.57 -12.44
C ILE A 104 -5.25 -2.99 -12.86
N HIS A 105 -3.95 -3.23 -12.99
CA HIS A 105 -3.40 -4.54 -13.28
C HIS A 105 -2.28 -4.87 -12.29
N PHE A 106 -2.40 -6.00 -11.61
CA PHE A 106 -1.34 -6.55 -10.78
C PHE A 106 -0.41 -7.38 -11.67
N ALA A 107 0.76 -6.83 -11.99
CA ALA A 107 1.75 -7.52 -12.81
C ALA A 107 2.44 -8.69 -12.08
N TYR A 108 2.47 -8.63 -10.75
CA TYR A 108 3.05 -9.64 -9.88
C TYR A 108 2.35 -9.64 -8.53
N GLN A 109 2.12 -10.82 -8.00
CA GLN A 109 1.59 -11.03 -6.64
C GLN A 109 2.29 -12.24 -6.02
N ALA A 110 2.69 -12.13 -4.76
CA ALA A 110 3.30 -13.22 -4.00
C ALA A 110 2.81 -13.19 -2.55
N GLY A 111 1.88 -14.06 -2.25
CA GLY A 111 1.35 -14.27 -0.88
C GLY A 111 2.21 -15.20 -0.04
N PHE A 112 3.12 -15.97 -0.66
CA PHE A 112 4.01 -16.94 0.01
C PHE A 112 3.28 -18.01 0.85
N GLU A 113 2.03 -18.31 0.48
CA GLU A 113 1.20 -19.32 1.17
C GLU A 113 1.71 -20.75 0.97
N SER A 114 2.51 -20.97 -0.07
CA SER A 114 3.05 -22.26 -0.45
C SER A 114 4.47 -22.09 -1.03
N ALA A 115 5.31 -23.08 -0.84
CA ALA A 115 6.61 -23.15 -1.50
C ALA A 115 6.50 -23.35 -3.02
N THR A 116 5.37 -23.90 -3.48
CA THR A 116 5.08 -24.07 -4.90
C THR A 116 4.59 -22.74 -5.48
N GLY A 117 5.23 -22.30 -6.57
CA GLY A 117 4.88 -21.03 -7.22
C GLY A 117 5.62 -19.79 -6.70
N ASN A 118 6.53 -19.95 -5.75
CA ASN A 118 7.46 -18.89 -5.40
C ASN A 118 8.47 -18.70 -6.54
N THR A 119 8.48 -17.51 -7.13
CA THR A 119 9.35 -17.15 -8.26
C THR A 119 10.54 -16.29 -7.84
N LEU A 120 10.76 -16.11 -6.54
CA LEU A 120 11.96 -15.46 -6.02
C LEU A 120 13.08 -16.45 -5.85
N GLU A 121 14.17 -16.26 -6.57
CA GLU A 121 15.36 -17.10 -6.51
C GLU A 121 16.58 -16.29 -6.07
N PRO A 122 17.50 -16.91 -5.31
CA PRO A 122 18.75 -16.27 -4.97
C PRO A 122 19.59 -16.05 -6.23
N THR A 123 20.26 -14.91 -6.33
CA THR A 123 21.30 -14.70 -7.34
C THR A 123 22.58 -15.45 -6.98
N THR A 124 23.51 -15.52 -7.93
CA THR A 124 24.84 -16.13 -7.69
C THR A 124 25.68 -15.40 -6.65
N LYS A 125 25.25 -14.21 -6.22
CA LYS A 125 25.90 -13.42 -5.17
C LYS A 125 25.35 -13.68 -3.78
N SER A 126 24.18 -14.35 -3.70
CA SER A 126 23.53 -14.57 -2.41
C SER A 126 24.21 -15.70 -1.65
N ASP A 127 24.57 -15.43 -0.40
CA ASP A 127 25.22 -16.42 0.50
C ASP A 127 24.23 -17.38 1.15
N THR A 128 22.95 -17.23 0.86
CA THR A 128 21.89 -18.03 1.46
C THR A 128 20.70 -18.22 0.51
N ILE A 129 19.85 -19.17 0.85
CA ILE A 129 18.60 -19.44 0.17
C ILE A 129 17.43 -18.97 1.03
N GLY A 130 16.28 -18.70 0.39
CA GLY A 130 15.03 -18.38 1.08
C GLY A 130 14.19 -19.63 1.33
N SER A 131 13.28 -19.52 2.27
CA SER A 131 12.29 -20.56 2.57
C SER A 131 10.96 -19.92 2.99
N ILE A 132 9.88 -20.67 2.88
CA ILE A 132 8.59 -20.26 3.46
C ILE A 132 8.60 -20.59 4.95
N THR A 133 8.15 -19.63 5.76
CA THR A 133 7.93 -19.81 7.20
C THR A 133 6.44 -19.67 7.51
N ASN A 134 5.93 -20.54 8.38
CA ASN A 134 4.58 -20.48 8.93
C ASN A 134 4.59 -20.03 10.40
N ASN A 135 5.70 -19.46 10.88
CA ASN A 135 5.76 -18.93 12.23
C ASN A 135 4.86 -17.69 12.36
N PRO A 136 3.82 -17.71 13.20
CA PRO A 136 2.86 -16.61 13.30
C PRO A 136 3.47 -15.28 13.76
N LEU A 137 4.67 -15.29 14.35
CA LEU A 137 5.41 -14.07 14.72
C LEU A 137 6.12 -13.41 13.51
N LEU A 138 6.20 -14.12 12.38
CA LEU A 138 6.91 -13.69 11.17
C LEU A 138 5.98 -13.63 9.95
N VAL A 139 4.72 -13.99 10.10
CA VAL A 139 3.69 -13.93 9.07
C VAL A 139 2.86 -12.66 9.28
N CYS A 140 2.76 -11.81 8.27
CA CYS A 140 1.96 -10.58 8.33
C CYS A 140 0.48 -10.88 8.08
N GLU A 141 0.21 -11.64 7.02
CA GLU A 141 -1.14 -12.05 6.60
C GLU A 141 -1.09 -13.49 6.09
N GLY A 142 -2.26 -14.15 6.05
CA GLY A 142 -2.35 -15.55 5.59
C GLY A 142 -1.67 -16.54 6.53
N GLN A 143 -0.99 -17.53 5.95
CA GLN A 143 -0.34 -18.62 6.68
C GLN A 143 1.16 -18.72 6.44
N GLY A 144 1.71 -17.96 5.47
CA GLY A 144 3.10 -18.04 5.07
C GLY A 144 3.77 -16.69 4.85
N SER A 145 5.08 -16.68 5.00
CA SER A 145 5.94 -15.56 4.60
C SER A 145 7.25 -16.08 4.04
N PHE A 146 7.82 -15.36 3.09
CA PHE A 146 9.15 -15.66 2.58
C PHE A 146 10.21 -15.19 3.57
N GLN A 147 10.99 -16.11 4.10
CA GLN A 147 12.02 -15.85 5.08
C GLN A 147 13.41 -16.11 4.50
N VAL A 148 14.32 -15.19 4.78
CA VAL A 148 15.74 -15.32 4.47
C VAL A 148 16.55 -15.10 5.74
N LYS A 149 17.52 -15.96 6.01
CA LYS A 149 18.42 -15.85 7.17
C LYS A 149 19.86 -15.91 6.71
N LEU A 150 20.67 -14.99 7.18
CA LEU A 150 22.11 -15.07 7.08
C LEU A 150 22.68 -15.81 8.32
N ALA A 151 23.59 -16.72 8.07
CA ALA A 151 24.29 -17.43 9.14
C ALA A 151 25.49 -16.63 9.71
N ARG A 152 25.89 -15.57 9.02
CA ARG A 152 27.06 -14.73 9.36
C ARG A 152 26.70 -13.25 9.16
N ASP A 153 27.27 -12.39 9.99
CA ASP A 153 27.03 -10.95 9.94
C ASP A 153 27.58 -10.27 8.66
N GLU A 154 28.54 -10.89 7.99
CA GLU A 154 29.16 -10.39 6.75
C GLU A 154 28.57 -11.00 5.48
N GLY A 155 27.42 -11.69 5.59
CA GLY A 155 26.78 -12.33 4.45
C GLY A 155 26.01 -11.32 3.60
N PHE A 156 25.81 -11.67 2.32
CA PHE A 156 25.05 -10.91 1.36
C PHE A 156 23.79 -11.66 0.91
N ILE A 157 22.69 -10.96 0.84
CA ILE A 157 21.40 -11.48 0.38
C ILE A 157 20.99 -10.71 -0.87
N GLU A 158 20.75 -11.42 -1.96
CA GLU A 158 20.16 -10.87 -3.18
C GLU A 158 19.24 -11.89 -3.83
N PHE A 159 17.97 -11.53 -3.99
CA PHE A 159 16.98 -12.35 -4.66
C PHE A 159 16.45 -11.60 -5.88
N GLN A 160 16.05 -12.34 -6.88
CA GLN A 160 15.41 -11.80 -8.09
C GLN A 160 14.16 -12.59 -8.42
N GLN A 161 13.19 -11.91 -9.02
CA GLN A 161 12.06 -12.52 -9.70
C GLN A 161 12.58 -13.20 -10.99
N THR A 162 12.23 -14.46 -11.18
CA THR A 162 12.72 -15.25 -12.34
C THR A 162 11.97 -14.95 -13.62
N GLU A 163 10.70 -14.57 -13.50
CA GLU A 163 9.86 -14.27 -14.64
C GLU A 163 9.90 -12.77 -14.96
N SER A 164 9.99 -12.46 -16.25
CA SER A 164 9.88 -11.07 -16.71
C SER A 164 8.43 -10.64 -16.71
N MET A 165 8.15 -9.44 -16.19
CA MET A 165 6.83 -8.85 -16.20
C MET A 165 6.78 -7.67 -17.16
N ALA A 166 5.67 -7.52 -17.88
CA ALA A 166 5.44 -6.37 -18.73
C ALA A 166 4.95 -5.20 -17.87
N LEU A 167 5.78 -4.19 -17.75
CA LEU A 167 5.40 -2.93 -17.10
C LEU A 167 4.90 -1.92 -18.15
N PRO A 168 4.01 -0.99 -17.77
CA PRO A 168 3.53 0.04 -18.68
C PRO A 168 4.67 0.94 -19.15
N LYS A 169 4.45 1.58 -20.31
CA LYS A 169 5.41 2.54 -20.87
C LYS A 169 5.50 3.81 -20.01
N ALA A 170 6.52 4.62 -20.28
CA ALA A 170 6.76 5.89 -19.60
C ALA A 170 5.49 6.75 -19.49
N GLY A 171 5.31 7.39 -18.33
CA GLY A 171 4.16 8.23 -18.00
C GLY A 171 3.04 7.55 -17.22
N ALA A 172 3.07 6.21 -17.08
CA ALA A 172 2.14 5.49 -16.22
C ALA A 172 2.77 5.24 -14.83
N TYR A 173 1.94 5.22 -13.81
CA TYR A 173 2.38 4.89 -12.46
C TYR A 173 2.56 3.37 -12.31
N VAL A 174 3.64 2.99 -11.64
CA VAL A 174 3.92 1.62 -11.21
C VAL A 174 4.33 1.68 -9.75
N TYR A 175 3.66 0.91 -8.90
CA TYR A 175 3.99 0.81 -7.49
C TYR A 175 4.32 -0.63 -7.12
N LEU A 176 5.21 -0.78 -6.16
CA LEU A 176 5.44 -2.02 -5.45
C LEU A 176 4.90 -1.85 -4.03
N GLU A 177 3.96 -2.71 -3.66
CA GLU A 177 3.46 -2.84 -2.31
C GLU A 177 4.13 -4.05 -1.65
N LEU A 178 4.65 -3.88 -0.45
CA LEU A 178 5.41 -4.91 0.24
C LEU A 178 5.20 -4.83 1.75
N ASN A 179 4.78 -5.96 2.33
CA ASN A 179 4.87 -6.17 3.78
C ASN A 179 6.20 -6.84 4.09
N TYR A 180 7.02 -6.23 4.94
CA TYR A 180 8.32 -6.79 5.29
C TYR A 180 8.69 -6.57 6.76
N LEU A 181 9.47 -7.49 7.29
CA LEU A 181 10.14 -7.40 8.57
C LEU A 181 11.62 -7.66 8.35
N SER A 182 12.49 -6.72 8.67
CA SER A 182 13.92 -6.86 8.47
C SER A 182 14.69 -6.30 9.65
N SER A 183 15.78 -6.97 10.05
CA SER A 183 16.75 -6.49 11.02
C SER A 183 17.84 -5.60 10.41
N HIS A 184 17.89 -5.51 9.07
CA HIS A 184 18.90 -4.75 8.32
C HIS A 184 18.22 -3.95 7.20
N PRO A 185 18.87 -2.93 6.65
CA PRO A 185 18.36 -2.19 5.52
C PRO A 185 18.02 -3.10 4.33
N LEU A 186 16.84 -2.92 3.76
CA LEU A 186 16.37 -3.62 2.58
C LEU A 186 16.42 -2.67 1.38
N ALA A 187 17.06 -3.10 0.29
CA ALA A 187 17.05 -2.39 -0.98
C ALA A 187 16.21 -3.17 -2.00
N ILE A 188 15.33 -2.48 -2.70
CA ILE A 188 14.50 -3.05 -3.75
C ILE A 188 14.74 -2.26 -5.03
N GLY A 189 14.85 -2.98 -6.15
CA GLY A 189 15.09 -2.36 -7.45
C GLY A 189 14.37 -3.08 -8.58
N VAL A 190 14.33 -2.44 -9.73
CA VAL A 190 13.82 -3.01 -10.98
C VAL A 190 15.00 -3.29 -11.90
N ARG A 191 15.08 -4.51 -12.40
CA ARG A 191 16.04 -4.90 -13.44
C ARG A 191 15.36 -4.83 -14.80
N SER A 192 15.89 -4.02 -15.68
CA SER A 192 15.43 -3.92 -17.06
C SER A 192 16.18 -4.91 -17.95
N ASN A 193 15.43 -5.64 -18.78
CA ASN A 193 15.97 -6.55 -19.80
C ASN A 193 16.03 -5.86 -21.18
N TYR A 194 16.36 -4.58 -21.23
CA TYR A 194 16.62 -3.95 -22.53
C TYR A 194 17.84 -4.62 -23.18
N PRO A 195 17.75 -5.10 -24.42
CA PRO A 195 18.94 -5.47 -25.18
C PRO A 195 19.84 -4.23 -25.24
N ALA A 196 21.12 -4.41 -24.96
CA ALA A 196 22.07 -3.33 -25.15
C ALA A 196 21.90 -2.82 -26.58
N ALA A 197 21.73 -1.50 -26.73
CA ALA A 197 21.73 -0.90 -28.05
C ALA A 197 23.07 -1.24 -28.69
N GLY A 198 23.04 -2.09 -29.72
CA GLY A 198 24.20 -2.44 -30.52
C GLY A 198 24.71 -1.27 -31.34
#